data_945cf6cfa83d5e3e939321e4570bfd07
#
_entry.id   945cf6cfa83d5e3e939321e4570bfd07
#
_cell.length_a   1.000
_cell.length_b   1.000
_cell.length_c   1.000
_cell.angle_alpha   90.00
_cell.angle_beta   90.00
_cell.angle_gamma   90.00
#
_symmetry.space_group_name_H-M   'P 1'
#
loop_
_entity.id
_entity.type
_entity.pdbx_description
1 polymer ?
#
loop_
_entity_poly.entity_id
_entity_poly.type
_entity_poly.pdbx_seq_one_letter_code
_entity_poly.pdbx_strand_id
1 'polypeptide(L)'
;MNGIDRFKKWTAENVNLKYRGFLILFSCLMVAFLTSRLWLPNDARIENSAFGTERNTTDGVTLVLKDWEYNPGENYMEATFRIENSDGMQDEKFFPVAHTDTNRLTSLPVSVAYCNNGLLVIRFTNVPQKWNVVSLWIDGRDPDTDLASSLSSIPAAGEGANFLCDIRKVKINSSLKSQTKLFYSLQSIDSQITENKNQISKLDQKIDGANLEIKQLEFDISALKENQKYQTSDEIKESNSAIENKDSQIGNLKNDISGCQSEIKTRKEKLKKLQQKWKDTKSGRFMEPETSDSISSEKKVENQKKTG
;
A
#
# COMPACT_ATOMS: atom_id res chain seq x y z
N MET A 1 32.24 59.52 29.01
CA MET A 1 30.99 59.57 28.20
C MET A 1 30.93 58.32 27.39
N ASN A 2 30.02 57.37 27.75
CA ASN A 2 29.95 56.03 27.17
C ASN A 2 29.46 56.09 25.73
N GLY A 3 29.92 55.16 24.89
CA GLY A 3 29.56 55.09 23.47
C GLY A 3 28.06 55.10 23.21
N ILE A 4 27.28 54.58 24.16
CA ILE A 4 25.80 54.54 24.13
C ILE A 4 25.21 55.98 24.22
N ASP A 5 25.80 56.84 25.00
CA ASP A 5 25.34 58.27 25.15
C ASP A 5 25.62 59.06 23.90
N ARG A 6 26.75 58.79 23.22
CA ARG A 6 27.08 59.43 21.91
C ARG A 6 26.11 58.97 20.83
N PHE A 7 25.75 57.68 20.81
CA PHE A 7 24.79 57.13 19.84
C PHE A 7 23.39 57.73 20.06
N LYS A 8 22.94 57.83 21.32
CA LYS A 8 21.62 58.38 21.66
C LYS A 8 21.57 59.89 21.27
N LYS A 9 22.63 60.64 21.49
CA LYS A 9 22.71 62.09 21.13
C LYS A 9 22.70 62.29 19.60
N TRP A 10 23.49 61.48 18.88
CA TRP A 10 23.56 61.51 17.43
C TRP A 10 22.24 61.15 16.78
N THR A 11 21.52 60.08 17.32
CA THR A 11 20.22 59.70 16.83
C THR A 11 19.08 60.64 17.18
N ALA A 12 19.22 61.47 18.24
CA ALA A 12 18.29 62.54 18.59
C ALA A 12 18.35 63.73 17.65
N GLU A 13 19.56 64.07 17.18
CA GLU A 13 19.81 65.18 16.28
C GLU A 13 19.45 64.91 14.82
N ASN A 14 19.36 63.62 14.43
CA ASN A 14 19.06 63.17 13.06
C ASN A 14 17.74 62.41 12.95
N VAL A 15 16.62 63.08 13.17
CA VAL A 15 15.30 62.51 13.09
C VAL A 15 15.02 61.84 11.72
N ASN A 16 15.46 62.48 10.64
CA ASN A 16 15.33 61.95 9.26
C ASN A 16 16.12 60.67 9.06
N LEU A 17 17.18 60.37 9.79
CA LEU A 17 17.96 59.18 9.69
C LEU A 17 17.22 57.97 10.31
N LYS A 18 16.47 58.22 11.38
CA LYS A 18 15.62 57.20 12.00
C LYS A 18 14.52 56.74 11.05
N TYR A 19 13.85 57.68 10.40
CA TYR A 19 12.80 57.35 9.42
C TYR A 19 13.37 56.62 8.20
N ARG A 20 14.53 57.03 7.68
CA ARG A 20 15.22 56.35 6.58
C ARG A 20 15.66 54.93 7.00
N GLY A 21 16.20 54.75 8.18
CA GLY A 21 16.58 53.44 8.72
C GLY A 21 15.37 52.51 8.89
N PHE A 22 14.26 53.04 9.42
CA PHE A 22 13.01 52.31 9.54
C PHE A 22 12.46 51.90 8.18
N LEU A 23 12.47 52.78 7.19
CA LEU A 23 11.96 52.53 5.84
C LEU A 23 12.80 51.49 5.12
N ILE A 24 14.13 51.54 5.27
CA ILE A 24 15.03 50.51 4.74
C ILE A 24 14.76 49.13 5.41
N LEU A 25 14.68 49.14 6.75
CA LEU A 25 14.38 47.90 7.50
C LEU A 25 13.04 47.27 7.07
N PHE A 26 12.02 48.12 6.96
CA PHE A 26 10.68 47.68 6.53
C PHE A 26 10.70 47.16 5.09
N SER A 27 11.41 47.82 4.17
CA SER A 27 11.57 47.34 2.80
C SER A 27 12.31 46.02 2.74
N CYS A 28 13.39 45.82 3.51
CA CYS A 28 14.11 44.55 3.61
C CYS A 28 13.21 43.43 4.18
N LEU A 29 12.42 43.73 5.21
CA LEU A 29 11.44 42.78 5.76
C LEU A 29 10.38 42.42 4.74
N MET A 30 9.87 43.40 3.98
CA MET A 30 8.90 43.15 2.91
C MET A 30 9.50 42.27 1.79
N VAL A 31 10.71 42.54 1.35
CA VAL A 31 11.43 41.72 0.36
C VAL A 31 11.67 40.31 0.92
N ALA A 32 12.14 40.18 2.16
CA ALA A 32 12.33 38.88 2.80
C ALA A 32 11.03 38.10 2.91
N PHE A 33 9.91 38.75 3.23
CA PHE A 33 8.59 38.13 3.29
C PHE A 33 8.08 37.71 1.92
N LEU A 34 8.20 38.55 0.90
CA LEU A 34 7.80 38.21 -0.47
C LEU A 34 8.66 37.11 -1.09
N THR A 35 9.94 37.05 -0.72
CA THR A 35 10.87 36.01 -1.18
C THR A 35 10.90 34.78 -0.27
N SER A 36 10.22 34.80 0.88
CA SER A 36 10.21 33.71 1.86
C SER A 36 9.79 32.39 1.24
N ARG A 37 8.89 32.39 0.26
CA ARG A 37 8.42 31.22 -0.48
C ARG A 37 9.52 30.57 -1.33
N LEU A 38 10.61 31.29 -1.65
CA LEU A 38 11.77 30.74 -2.39
C LEU A 38 12.81 30.09 -1.47
N TRP A 39 12.82 30.47 -0.17
CA TRP A 39 13.83 30.06 0.80
C TRP A 39 13.30 29.09 1.86
N LEU A 40 12.00 29.15 2.14
CA LEU A 40 11.36 28.17 3.06
C LEU A 40 11.09 26.89 2.29
N PRO A 41 11.46 25.73 2.84
CA PRO A 41 11.05 24.46 2.27
C PRO A 41 9.52 24.42 2.17
N ASN A 42 9.02 23.80 1.10
CA ASN A 42 7.60 23.66 0.91
C ASN A 42 7.08 22.66 1.96
N ASP A 43 6.70 23.17 3.14
CA ASP A 43 6.14 22.41 4.26
C ASP A 43 4.70 21.93 4.01
N ALA A 44 4.25 21.92 2.74
CA ALA A 44 2.98 21.33 2.40
C ALA A 44 2.95 19.89 2.94
N ARG A 45 1.89 19.58 3.67
CA ARG A 45 1.66 18.25 4.23
C ARG A 45 1.88 17.19 3.14
N ILE A 46 2.65 16.16 3.47
CA ILE A 46 2.85 15.02 2.56
C ILE A 46 1.55 14.24 2.53
N GLU A 47 0.91 14.21 1.37
CA GLU A 47 -0.32 13.47 1.12
C GLU A 47 0.02 12.21 0.32
N ASN A 48 0.33 11.12 1.02
CA ASN A 48 0.74 9.87 0.40
C ASN A 48 0.11 8.68 1.08
N SER A 49 -0.46 7.77 0.31
CA SER A 49 -0.87 6.45 0.77
C SER A 49 0.37 5.57 0.91
N ALA A 50 0.61 5.05 2.10
CA ALA A 50 1.72 4.12 2.34
C ALA A 50 1.49 2.79 1.62
N PHE A 51 2.56 2.08 1.26
CA PHE A 51 2.43 0.70 0.79
C PHE A 51 1.80 -0.17 1.88
N GLY A 52 0.87 -1.03 1.49
CA GLY A 52 0.01 -1.78 2.41
C GLY A 52 -1.26 -1.04 2.83
N THR A 53 -1.49 0.21 2.39
CA THR A 53 -2.78 0.89 2.63
C THR A 53 -3.91 0.11 1.96
N GLU A 54 -4.94 -0.19 2.74
CA GLU A 54 -6.15 -0.88 2.32
C GLU A 54 -7.29 0.12 2.11
N ARG A 55 -8.05 -0.05 1.04
CA ARG A 55 -9.26 0.71 0.73
C ARG A 55 -10.29 -0.20 0.09
N ASN A 56 -11.55 0.06 0.40
CA ASN A 56 -12.65 -0.70 -0.18
C ASN A 56 -13.27 0.09 -1.34
N THR A 57 -13.56 -0.61 -2.41
CA THR A 57 -14.44 -0.12 -3.48
C THR A 57 -15.89 -0.09 -2.99
N THR A 58 -16.78 0.58 -3.72
CA THR A 58 -18.23 0.60 -3.39
C THR A 58 -18.85 -0.80 -3.43
N ASP A 59 -18.28 -1.72 -4.21
CA ASP A 59 -18.74 -3.12 -4.31
C ASP A 59 -18.15 -4.03 -3.24
N GLY A 60 -17.41 -3.46 -2.26
CA GLY A 60 -16.86 -4.20 -1.12
C GLY A 60 -15.55 -4.93 -1.39
N VAL A 61 -14.95 -4.75 -2.57
CA VAL A 61 -13.63 -5.31 -2.88
C VAL A 61 -12.55 -4.51 -2.17
N THR A 62 -11.65 -5.19 -1.48
CA THR A 62 -10.52 -4.55 -0.79
C THR A 62 -9.32 -4.48 -1.71
N LEU A 63 -8.82 -3.28 -1.95
CA LEU A 63 -7.60 -3.01 -2.70
C LEU A 63 -6.47 -2.63 -1.74
N VAL A 64 -5.32 -3.32 -1.85
CA VAL A 64 -4.12 -3.08 -1.04
C VAL A 64 -3.02 -2.55 -1.94
N LEU A 65 -2.60 -1.30 -1.73
CA LEU A 65 -1.52 -0.68 -2.49
C LEU A 65 -0.19 -1.42 -2.28
N LYS A 66 0.41 -1.95 -3.35
CA LYS A 66 1.68 -2.70 -3.29
C LYS A 66 2.87 -1.89 -3.75
N ASP A 67 2.71 -1.19 -4.86
CA ASP A 67 3.79 -0.38 -5.44
C ASP A 67 3.19 0.79 -6.22
N TRP A 68 3.96 1.87 -6.33
CA TRP A 68 3.63 3.02 -7.16
C TRP A 68 4.92 3.61 -7.71
N GLU A 69 5.13 3.45 -9.01
CA GLU A 69 6.35 3.84 -9.70
C GLU A 69 6.09 4.94 -10.74
N TYR A 70 7.05 5.83 -10.91
CA TYR A 70 6.99 6.92 -11.87
C TYR A 70 8.27 7.00 -12.71
N ASN A 71 8.10 7.06 -14.03
CA ASN A 71 9.17 7.38 -14.99
C ASN A 71 8.97 8.81 -15.53
N PRO A 72 9.74 9.79 -15.03
CA PRO A 72 9.65 11.17 -15.50
C PRO A 72 10.09 11.35 -16.96
N GLY A 73 10.96 10.49 -17.49
CA GLY A 73 11.44 10.57 -18.86
C GLY A 73 10.35 10.21 -19.88
N GLU A 74 9.49 9.27 -19.55
CA GLU A 74 8.40 8.81 -20.39
C GLU A 74 7.05 9.44 -20.02
N ASN A 75 6.99 10.29 -18.98
CA ASN A 75 5.75 10.80 -18.41
C ASN A 75 4.74 9.68 -18.07
N TYR A 76 5.27 8.58 -17.53
CA TYR A 76 4.58 7.31 -17.36
C TYR A 76 4.61 6.88 -15.90
N MET A 77 3.48 6.36 -15.39
CA MET A 77 3.35 5.91 -14.01
C MET A 77 2.54 4.63 -13.97
N GLU A 78 2.86 3.76 -13.02
CA GLU A 78 2.05 2.58 -12.71
C GLU A 78 1.80 2.47 -11.21
N ALA A 79 0.56 2.13 -10.84
CA ALA A 79 0.18 1.74 -9.49
C ALA A 79 -0.27 0.29 -9.48
N THR A 80 0.27 -0.50 -8.57
CA THR A 80 0.01 -1.93 -8.44
C THR A 80 -0.72 -2.22 -7.13
N PHE A 81 -1.83 -2.95 -7.21
CA PHE A 81 -2.66 -3.31 -6.09
C PHE A 81 -2.82 -4.83 -5.98
N ARG A 82 -2.91 -5.32 -4.75
CA ARG A 82 -3.44 -6.65 -4.48
C ARG A 82 -4.94 -6.53 -4.21
N ILE A 83 -5.72 -7.40 -4.83
CA ILE A 83 -7.15 -7.53 -4.59
C ILE A 83 -7.34 -8.56 -3.48
N GLU A 84 -8.08 -8.19 -2.43
CA GLU A 84 -8.49 -9.07 -1.34
C GLU A 84 -10.02 -9.16 -1.30
N ASN A 85 -10.56 -10.23 -0.72
CA ASN A 85 -11.99 -10.48 -0.61
C ASN A 85 -12.73 -10.57 -1.97
N SER A 86 -12.01 -10.89 -3.04
CA SER A 86 -12.66 -11.28 -4.27
C SER A 86 -13.07 -12.77 -4.12
N ASP A 87 -14.36 -13.04 -4.06
CA ASP A 87 -14.92 -14.40 -3.95
C ASP A 87 -14.70 -15.25 -5.24
N GLY A 88 -13.52 -15.10 -5.86
CA GLY A 88 -13.15 -15.79 -7.09
C GLY A 88 -13.83 -15.26 -8.35
N MET A 89 -14.44 -14.08 -8.31
CA MET A 89 -15.00 -13.42 -9.48
C MET A 89 -13.88 -12.98 -10.42
N GLN A 90 -13.73 -13.67 -11.53
CA GLN A 90 -12.80 -13.33 -12.61
C GLN A 90 -13.23 -12.09 -13.42
N ASP A 91 -14.42 -11.54 -13.14
CA ASP A 91 -15.07 -10.48 -13.94
C ASP A 91 -15.23 -9.14 -13.18
N GLU A 92 -14.38 -8.89 -12.17
CA GLU A 92 -14.40 -7.59 -11.50
C GLU A 92 -13.93 -6.49 -12.47
N LYS A 93 -14.80 -5.53 -12.72
CA LYS A 93 -14.51 -4.36 -13.54
C LYS A 93 -14.09 -3.23 -12.62
N PHE A 94 -12.96 -2.63 -12.90
CA PHE A 94 -12.46 -1.46 -12.18
C PHE A 94 -12.41 -0.25 -13.11
N PHE A 95 -12.95 0.85 -12.64
CA PHE A 95 -13.00 2.12 -13.35
C PHE A 95 -12.08 3.13 -12.62
N PRO A 96 -10.81 3.25 -13.03
CA PRO A 96 -9.88 4.19 -12.42
C PRO A 96 -10.12 5.60 -12.96
N VAL A 97 -10.13 6.58 -12.05
CA VAL A 97 -10.12 8.02 -12.36
C VAL A 97 -8.99 8.67 -11.58
N ALA A 98 -8.19 9.49 -12.23
CA ALA A 98 -7.08 10.16 -11.56
C ALA A 98 -7.00 11.65 -11.90
N HIS A 99 -6.54 12.44 -10.92
CA HIS A 99 -6.33 13.87 -11.05
C HIS A 99 -4.99 14.27 -10.42
N THR A 100 -4.40 15.36 -10.91
CA THR A 100 -3.29 16.02 -10.21
C THR A 100 -3.80 17.19 -9.37
N ASP A 101 -3.07 17.53 -8.33
CA ASP A 101 -3.33 18.75 -7.53
C ASP A 101 -3.23 20.04 -8.34
N THR A 102 -2.39 20.04 -9.39
CA THR A 102 -2.18 21.19 -10.28
C THR A 102 -3.32 21.37 -11.28
N ASN A 103 -4.06 20.33 -11.61
CA ASN A 103 -5.18 20.40 -12.55
C ASN A 103 -6.30 19.42 -12.12
N ARG A 104 -7.15 19.87 -11.19
CA ARG A 104 -8.28 19.07 -10.68
C ARG A 104 -9.46 18.96 -11.65
N LEU A 105 -9.51 19.80 -12.66
CA LEU A 105 -10.62 19.84 -13.62
C LEU A 105 -10.42 18.85 -14.77
N THR A 106 -9.20 18.42 -15.02
CA THR A 106 -8.88 17.50 -16.10
C THR A 106 -8.36 16.20 -15.51
N SER A 107 -9.01 15.08 -15.83
CA SER A 107 -8.55 13.76 -15.45
C SER A 107 -7.25 13.40 -16.18
N LEU A 108 -6.35 12.73 -15.47
CA LEU A 108 -5.20 12.08 -16.12
C LEU A 108 -5.69 10.90 -16.97
N PRO A 109 -5.09 10.64 -18.13
CA PRO A 109 -5.36 9.43 -18.89
C PRO A 109 -4.88 8.20 -18.09
N VAL A 110 -5.85 7.42 -17.59
CA VAL A 110 -5.61 6.19 -16.84
C VAL A 110 -6.34 5.02 -17.46
N SER A 111 -5.79 3.83 -17.30
CA SER A 111 -6.40 2.60 -17.78
C SER A 111 -6.00 1.42 -16.91
N VAL A 112 -6.84 0.38 -16.86
CA VAL A 112 -6.48 -0.91 -16.27
C VAL A 112 -5.53 -1.62 -17.24
N ALA A 113 -4.28 -1.79 -16.83
CA ALA A 113 -3.27 -2.50 -17.62
C ALA A 113 -3.38 -4.01 -17.46
N TYR A 114 -3.77 -4.45 -16.25
CA TYR A 114 -3.97 -5.85 -15.91
C TYR A 114 -4.90 -5.98 -14.69
N CYS A 115 -5.83 -6.92 -14.75
CA CYS A 115 -6.70 -7.28 -13.63
C CYS A 115 -6.95 -8.79 -13.69
N ASN A 116 -6.21 -9.57 -12.93
CA ASN A 116 -6.46 -11.02 -12.79
C ASN A 116 -5.63 -11.60 -11.63
N ASN A 117 -6.05 -12.76 -11.11
CA ASN A 117 -5.33 -13.52 -10.08
C ASN A 117 -4.96 -12.70 -8.84
N GLY A 118 -5.83 -11.78 -8.42
CA GLY A 118 -5.59 -10.94 -7.24
C GLY A 118 -4.58 -9.80 -7.46
N LEU A 119 -4.22 -9.51 -8.72
CA LEU A 119 -3.38 -8.37 -9.09
C LEU A 119 -4.17 -7.40 -9.97
N LEU A 120 -4.18 -6.12 -9.59
CA LEU A 120 -4.68 -5.00 -10.38
C LEU A 120 -3.52 -4.05 -10.66
N VAL A 121 -3.29 -3.72 -11.92
CA VAL A 121 -2.29 -2.73 -12.35
C VAL A 121 -2.99 -1.60 -13.09
N ILE A 122 -2.84 -0.40 -12.56
CA ILE A 122 -3.35 0.84 -13.16
C ILE A 122 -2.19 1.58 -13.81
N ARG A 123 -2.39 1.94 -15.06
CA ARG A 123 -1.43 2.66 -15.89
C ARG A 123 -1.87 4.09 -16.07
N PHE A 124 -0.92 5.02 -15.91
CA PHE A 124 -1.09 6.44 -16.19
C PHE A 124 -0.18 6.83 -17.35
N THR A 125 -0.74 7.52 -18.30
CA THR A 125 0.01 8.04 -19.46
C THR A 125 -0.08 9.55 -19.50
N ASN A 126 0.90 10.20 -20.15
CA ASN A 126 0.96 11.66 -20.24
C ASN A 126 0.87 12.38 -18.87
N VAL A 127 1.52 11.81 -17.86
CA VAL A 127 1.62 12.46 -16.54
C VAL A 127 2.36 13.79 -16.70
N PRO A 128 1.81 14.94 -16.25
CA PRO A 128 2.47 16.22 -16.37
C PRO A 128 3.85 16.21 -15.70
N GLN A 129 4.83 16.94 -16.22
CA GLN A 129 6.16 17.03 -15.60
C GLN A 129 6.12 17.74 -14.23
N LYS A 130 5.13 18.59 -14.01
CA LYS A 130 4.94 19.33 -12.75
C LYS A 130 3.64 18.92 -12.08
N TRP A 131 3.78 18.20 -11.01
CA TRP A 131 2.69 17.81 -10.11
C TRP A 131 3.28 17.66 -8.68
N ASN A 132 2.46 17.77 -7.66
CA ASN A 132 2.87 17.48 -6.29
C ASN A 132 2.17 16.20 -5.78
N VAL A 133 0.87 16.08 -6.04
CA VAL A 133 0.07 14.93 -5.62
C VAL A 133 -0.78 14.43 -6.78
N VAL A 134 -0.78 13.12 -6.98
CA VAL A 134 -1.74 12.40 -7.83
C VAL A 134 -2.76 11.72 -6.94
N SER A 135 -4.03 11.98 -7.17
CA SER A 135 -5.16 11.28 -6.53
C SER A 135 -5.71 10.26 -7.52
N LEU A 136 -5.80 9.00 -7.11
CA LEU A 136 -6.37 7.90 -7.87
C LEU A 136 -7.58 7.35 -7.13
N TRP A 137 -8.72 7.38 -7.80
CA TRP A 137 -9.96 6.76 -7.38
C TRP A 137 -10.18 5.49 -8.20
N ILE A 138 -10.57 4.41 -7.54
CA ILE A 138 -10.88 3.15 -8.19
C ILE A 138 -12.23 2.69 -7.66
N ASP A 139 -13.17 2.46 -8.57
CA ASP A 139 -14.49 1.95 -8.25
C ASP A 139 -14.83 0.75 -9.15
N GLY A 140 -15.75 -0.10 -8.69
CA GLY A 140 -16.34 -1.19 -9.48
C GLY A 140 -17.50 -0.74 -10.37
N ARG A 141 -18.02 0.49 -10.17
CA ARG A 141 -19.14 1.02 -10.97
C ARG A 141 -18.66 1.88 -12.12
N ASP A 142 -19.22 1.62 -13.30
CA ASP A 142 -18.96 2.45 -14.47
C ASP A 142 -19.62 3.84 -14.29
N PRO A 143 -18.83 4.92 -14.24
CA PRO A 143 -19.36 6.26 -14.08
C PRO A 143 -20.29 6.69 -15.23
N ASP A 144 -20.18 6.07 -16.42
CA ASP A 144 -21.01 6.38 -17.58
C ASP A 144 -22.41 5.75 -17.50
N THR A 145 -22.64 4.79 -16.59
CA THR A 145 -23.94 4.11 -16.44
C THR A 145 -24.86 4.81 -15.45
N ASP A 146 -24.36 5.70 -14.61
CA ASP A 146 -25.13 6.40 -13.59
C ASP A 146 -25.36 7.86 -14.01
N LEU A 147 -26.56 8.14 -14.56
CA LEU A 147 -26.92 9.48 -15.05
C LEU A 147 -26.85 10.56 -13.97
N ALA A 148 -26.84 10.19 -12.68
CA ALA A 148 -26.72 11.09 -11.55
C ALA A 148 -25.27 11.47 -11.24
N SER A 149 -24.29 10.63 -11.61
CA SER A 149 -22.85 10.85 -11.38
C SER A 149 -22.17 11.65 -12.50
N SER A 150 -22.82 11.79 -13.66
CA SER A 150 -22.26 12.55 -14.79
C SER A 150 -22.16 14.08 -14.56
N LEU A 151 -22.72 14.59 -13.44
CA LEU A 151 -22.62 16.00 -13.04
C LEU A 151 -21.45 16.28 -12.09
N SER A 152 -20.81 15.25 -11.52
CA SER A 152 -19.59 15.41 -10.72
C SER A 152 -18.60 14.31 -11.12
N SER A 153 -17.61 14.65 -11.92
CA SER A 153 -16.49 13.78 -12.31
C SER A 153 -15.58 13.38 -11.14
N ILE A 154 -15.98 13.67 -9.91
CA ILE A 154 -15.28 13.29 -8.67
C ILE A 154 -16.32 12.55 -7.83
N PRO A 155 -16.10 11.25 -7.51
CA PRO A 155 -16.93 10.55 -6.54
C PRO A 155 -17.05 11.36 -5.25
N ALA A 156 -18.23 11.33 -4.62
CA ALA A 156 -18.42 12.01 -3.35
C ALA A 156 -17.33 11.56 -2.35
N ALA A 157 -16.82 12.50 -1.55
CA ALA A 157 -15.74 12.20 -0.61
C ALA A 157 -16.17 11.05 0.33
N GLY A 158 -15.53 9.87 0.16
CA GLY A 158 -15.83 8.67 0.94
C GLY A 158 -16.40 7.48 0.14
N GLU A 159 -16.76 7.67 -1.12
CA GLU A 159 -17.19 6.58 -1.99
C GLU A 159 -16.02 6.09 -2.84
N GLY A 160 -15.79 4.76 -2.87
CA GLY A 160 -14.72 4.14 -3.62
C GLY A 160 -13.34 4.16 -2.96
N ALA A 161 -12.40 3.45 -3.56
CA ALA A 161 -11.02 3.32 -3.07
C ALA A 161 -10.16 4.50 -3.56
N ASN A 162 -9.83 5.43 -2.65
CA ASN A 162 -8.98 6.59 -2.95
C ASN A 162 -7.54 6.38 -2.45
N PHE A 163 -6.57 6.58 -3.35
CA PHE A 163 -5.15 6.52 -3.06
C PHE A 163 -4.47 7.81 -3.50
N LEU A 164 -3.51 8.27 -2.70
CA LEU A 164 -2.75 9.49 -2.94
C LEU A 164 -1.28 9.16 -3.14
N CYS A 165 -0.65 9.77 -4.13
CA CYS A 165 0.78 9.65 -4.40
C CYS A 165 1.43 11.03 -4.42
N ASP A 166 2.33 11.28 -3.47
CA ASP A 166 3.11 12.51 -3.39
C ASP A 166 4.44 12.31 -4.14
N ILE A 167 4.82 13.28 -4.99
CA ILE A 167 6.06 13.21 -5.78
C ILE A 167 7.32 13.03 -4.93
N ARG A 168 7.30 13.48 -3.68
CA ARG A 168 8.42 13.35 -2.73
C ARG A 168 8.56 11.91 -2.18
N LYS A 169 7.55 11.06 -2.40
CA LYS A 169 7.45 9.69 -1.88
C LYS A 169 7.33 8.63 -2.96
N VAL A 170 6.97 9.02 -4.18
CA VAL A 170 6.87 8.07 -5.30
C VAL A 170 8.23 7.45 -5.61
N LYS A 171 8.22 6.19 -5.94
CA LYS A 171 9.43 5.48 -6.39
C LYS A 171 9.75 5.86 -7.83
N ILE A 172 10.87 6.57 -8.03
CA ILE A 172 11.35 6.92 -9.37
C ILE A 172 12.01 5.72 -10.00
N ASN A 173 11.53 5.32 -11.18
CA ASN A 173 12.05 4.21 -11.97
C ASN A 173 12.18 4.61 -13.44
N SER A 174 13.38 5.03 -13.86
CA SER A 174 13.65 5.46 -15.23
C SER A 174 13.54 4.34 -16.28
N SER A 175 13.48 3.07 -15.86
CA SER A 175 13.29 1.91 -16.73
C SER A 175 11.82 1.47 -16.82
N LEU A 176 10.93 2.09 -16.04
CA LEU A 176 9.52 1.78 -16.06
C LEU A 176 8.91 2.09 -17.41
N LYS A 177 8.26 1.13 -18.00
CA LYS A 177 7.52 1.25 -19.27
C LYS A 177 6.40 0.23 -19.31
N SER A 178 5.44 0.50 -20.18
CA SER A 178 4.32 -0.39 -20.41
C SER A 178 4.80 -1.83 -20.67
N GLN A 179 4.32 -2.76 -19.86
CA GLN A 179 4.61 -4.17 -19.98
C GLN A 179 3.47 -4.92 -20.66
N THR A 180 3.75 -6.15 -21.08
CA THR A 180 2.75 -7.03 -21.71
C THR A 180 1.86 -7.70 -20.65
N LYS A 181 0.66 -8.13 -21.07
CA LYS A 181 -0.23 -8.94 -20.21
C LYS A 181 0.49 -10.19 -19.64
N LEU A 182 1.32 -10.83 -20.46
CA LEU A 182 2.15 -11.97 -20.04
C LEU A 182 3.08 -11.62 -18.87
N PHE A 183 3.71 -10.44 -18.91
CA PHE A 183 4.58 -9.98 -17.83
C PHE A 183 3.79 -9.87 -16.51
N TYR A 184 2.65 -9.19 -16.53
CA TYR A 184 1.83 -9.02 -15.32
C TYR A 184 1.24 -10.35 -14.82
N SER A 185 0.85 -11.25 -15.73
CA SER A 185 0.40 -12.59 -15.38
C SER A 185 1.48 -13.37 -14.62
N LEU A 186 2.71 -13.38 -15.13
CA LEU A 186 3.83 -14.01 -14.43
C LEU A 186 4.12 -13.33 -13.09
N GLN A 187 4.10 -12.01 -13.02
CA GLN A 187 4.26 -11.24 -11.78
C GLN A 187 3.19 -11.59 -10.73
N SER A 188 1.94 -11.71 -11.16
CA SER A 188 0.83 -12.13 -10.28
C SER A 188 1.07 -13.53 -9.71
N ILE A 189 1.44 -14.48 -10.54
CA ILE A 189 1.73 -15.86 -10.10
C ILE A 189 2.93 -15.87 -9.15
N ASP A 190 4.00 -15.12 -9.44
CA ASP A 190 5.17 -15.00 -8.56
C ASP A 190 4.82 -14.39 -7.19
N SER A 191 3.93 -13.38 -7.18
CA SER A 191 3.43 -12.80 -5.94
C SER A 191 2.68 -13.83 -5.09
N GLN A 192 1.80 -14.64 -5.70
CA GLN A 192 1.08 -15.72 -5.01
C GLN A 192 2.03 -16.82 -4.49
N ILE A 193 3.06 -17.18 -5.27
CA ILE A 193 4.09 -18.14 -4.85
C ILE A 193 4.81 -17.60 -3.61
N THR A 194 5.22 -16.34 -3.64
CA THR A 194 5.92 -15.68 -2.53
C THR A 194 5.04 -15.62 -1.28
N GLU A 195 3.78 -15.22 -1.42
CA GLU A 195 2.83 -15.18 -0.31
C GLU A 195 2.63 -16.56 0.33
N ASN A 196 2.42 -17.60 -0.49
CA ASN A 196 2.28 -18.96 0.04
C ASN A 196 3.54 -19.46 0.78
N LYS A 197 4.74 -19.12 0.28
CA LYS A 197 6.00 -19.43 0.97
C LYS A 197 6.10 -18.71 2.33
N ASN A 198 5.72 -17.43 2.37
CA ASN A 198 5.74 -16.63 3.60
C ASN A 198 4.77 -17.19 4.64
N GLN A 199 3.57 -17.63 4.21
CA GLN A 199 2.59 -18.25 5.10
C GLN A 199 3.07 -19.60 5.64
N ILE A 200 3.71 -20.43 4.81
CA ILE A 200 4.34 -21.68 5.26
C ILE A 200 5.39 -21.37 6.33
N SER A 201 6.28 -20.40 6.09
CA SER A 201 7.31 -20.02 7.05
C SER A 201 6.73 -19.53 8.39
N LYS A 202 5.62 -18.76 8.36
CA LYS A 202 4.93 -18.32 9.58
C LYS A 202 4.31 -19.49 10.36
N LEU A 203 3.77 -20.48 9.65
CA LEU A 203 3.21 -21.68 10.27
C LEU A 203 4.31 -22.56 10.87
N ASP A 204 5.46 -22.70 10.18
CA ASP A 204 6.63 -23.42 10.72
C ASP A 204 7.13 -22.75 12.01
N GLN A 205 7.23 -21.40 12.04
CA GLN A 205 7.61 -20.66 13.26
C GLN A 205 6.61 -20.85 14.42
N LYS A 206 5.30 -20.94 14.12
CA LYS A 206 4.29 -21.26 15.15
C LYS A 206 4.49 -22.66 15.73
N ILE A 207 4.78 -23.64 14.87
CA ILE A 207 5.07 -25.02 15.29
C ILE A 207 6.31 -25.05 16.20
N ASP A 208 7.37 -24.36 15.81
CA ASP A 208 8.60 -24.29 16.61
C ASP A 208 8.36 -23.66 17.98
N GLY A 209 7.59 -22.56 18.02
CA GLY A 209 7.17 -21.92 19.28
C GLY A 209 6.37 -22.84 20.18
N ALA A 210 5.35 -23.51 19.63
CA ALA A 210 4.53 -24.45 20.37
C ALA A 210 5.35 -25.66 20.92
N ASN A 211 6.29 -26.17 20.11
CA ASN A 211 7.19 -27.25 20.56
C ASN A 211 8.12 -26.81 21.71
N LEU A 212 8.57 -25.56 21.71
CA LEU A 212 9.38 -25.02 22.81
C LEU A 212 8.54 -24.90 24.08
N GLU A 213 7.30 -24.43 23.96
CA GLU A 213 6.38 -24.31 25.09
C GLU A 213 6.02 -25.68 25.68
N ILE A 214 5.77 -26.69 24.85
CA ILE A 214 5.55 -28.07 25.28
C ILE A 214 6.72 -28.58 26.12
N LYS A 215 7.97 -28.38 25.65
CA LYS A 215 9.16 -28.79 26.40
C LYS A 215 9.27 -28.12 27.77
N GLN A 216 8.90 -26.85 27.87
CA GLN A 216 8.89 -26.13 29.13
C GLN A 216 7.82 -26.68 30.09
N LEU A 217 6.62 -26.95 29.57
CA LEU A 217 5.54 -27.55 30.37
C LEU A 217 5.90 -28.96 30.84
N GLU A 218 6.51 -29.78 30.00
CA GLU A 218 7.00 -31.13 30.35
C GLU A 218 8.09 -31.07 31.43
N PHE A 219 9.01 -30.10 31.35
CA PHE A 219 10.01 -29.85 32.39
C PHE A 219 9.35 -29.46 33.74
N ASP A 220 8.39 -28.53 33.68
CA ASP A 220 7.67 -28.09 34.88
C ASP A 220 6.89 -29.25 35.53
N ILE A 221 6.21 -30.08 34.72
CA ILE A 221 5.53 -31.28 35.20
C ILE A 221 6.51 -32.24 35.91
N SER A 222 7.68 -32.43 35.33
CA SER A 222 8.72 -33.28 35.89
C SER A 222 9.19 -32.77 37.26
N ALA A 223 9.39 -31.44 37.35
CA ALA A 223 9.76 -30.79 38.64
C ALA A 223 8.66 -30.92 39.68
N LEU A 224 7.40 -30.72 39.32
CA LEU A 224 6.25 -30.90 40.23
C LEU A 224 6.19 -32.33 40.76
N LYS A 225 6.30 -33.34 39.89
CA LYS A 225 6.32 -34.77 40.26
C LYS A 225 7.46 -35.11 41.18
N GLU A 226 8.64 -34.54 40.97
CA GLU A 226 9.80 -34.77 41.83
C GLU A 226 9.61 -34.17 43.21
N ASN A 227 8.98 -33.00 43.33
CA ASN A 227 8.74 -32.33 44.59
C ASN A 227 7.67 -33.00 45.43
N GLN A 228 6.75 -33.81 44.83
CA GLN A 228 5.67 -34.51 45.56
C GLN A 228 6.15 -35.43 46.70
N LYS A 229 7.36 -35.95 46.59
CA LYS A 229 7.98 -36.79 47.64
C LYS A 229 8.25 -36.07 48.96
N TYR A 230 8.19 -34.73 48.96
CA TYR A 230 8.41 -33.90 50.16
C TYR A 230 7.14 -33.15 50.58
N GLN A 231 5.99 -33.39 49.95
CA GLN A 231 4.73 -32.69 50.15
C GLN A 231 3.76 -33.46 51.06
N THR A 232 2.89 -32.73 51.75
CA THR A 232 1.74 -33.26 52.47
C THR A 232 0.65 -33.73 51.49
N SER A 233 -0.34 -34.50 52.00
CA SER A 233 -1.45 -35.03 51.18
C SER A 233 -2.23 -33.93 50.46
N ASP A 234 -2.43 -32.77 51.06
CA ASP A 234 -3.19 -31.69 50.46
C ASP A 234 -2.36 -30.94 49.41
N GLU A 235 -1.06 -30.72 49.64
CA GLU A 235 -0.11 -30.15 48.66
C GLU A 235 0.04 -31.08 47.43
N ILE A 236 0.00 -32.41 47.62
CA ILE A 236 0.02 -33.37 46.50
C ILE A 236 -1.24 -33.22 45.63
N LYS A 237 -2.43 -32.98 46.24
CA LYS A 237 -3.65 -32.73 45.45
C LYS A 237 -3.53 -31.46 44.59
N GLU A 238 -3.00 -30.38 45.17
CA GLU A 238 -2.76 -29.14 44.44
C GLU A 238 -1.75 -29.35 43.29
N SER A 239 -0.66 -30.04 43.56
CA SER A 239 0.35 -30.40 42.54
C SER A 239 -0.24 -31.25 41.42
N ASN A 240 -1.11 -32.22 41.72
CA ASN A 240 -1.79 -33.03 40.72
C ASN A 240 -2.72 -32.18 39.85
N SER A 241 -3.50 -31.27 40.43
CA SER A 241 -4.33 -30.33 39.65
C SER A 241 -3.51 -29.43 38.75
N ALA A 242 -2.33 -28.97 39.19
CA ALA A 242 -1.40 -28.18 38.40
C ALA A 242 -0.84 -29.01 37.22
N ILE A 243 -0.51 -30.29 37.46
CA ILE A 243 -0.02 -31.21 36.43
C ILE A 243 -1.12 -31.45 35.35
N GLU A 244 -2.36 -31.74 35.78
CA GLU A 244 -3.48 -31.95 34.88
C GLU A 244 -3.74 -30.73 34.00
N ASN A 245 -3.66 -29.53 34.58
CA ASN A 245 -3.78 -28.29 33.80
C ASN A 245 -2.67 -28.13 32.76
N LYS A 246 -1.42 -28.46 33.11
CA LYS A 246 -0.28 -28.41 32.14
C LYS A 246 -0.40 -29.49 31.07
N ASP A 247 -0.83 -30.69 31.42
CA ASP A 247 -1.09 -31.77 30.45
C ASP A 247 -2.20 -31.39 29.47
N SER A 248 -3.23 -30.71 29.96
CA SER A 248 -4.30 -30.15 29.10
C SER A 248 -3.77 -29.09 28.12
N GLN A 249 -2.89 -28.18 28.59
CA GLN A 249 -2.23 -27.20 27.73
C GLN A 249 -1.37 -27.87 26.66
N ILE A 250 -0.59 -28.88 27.01
CA ILE A 250 0.20 -29.68 26.05
C ILE A 250 -0.72 -30.33 25.00
N GLY A 251 -1.89 -30.86 25.43
CA GLY A 251 -2.88 -31.42 24.51
C GLY A 251 -3.36 -30.38 23.48
N ASN A 252 -3.68 -29.18 23.92
CA ASN A 252 -4.11 -28.08 23.05
C ASN A 252 -3.01 -27.67 22.07
N LEU A 253 -1.79 -27.49 22.54
CA LEU A 253 -0.63 -27.15 21.67
C LEU A 253 -0.36 -28.24 20.61
N LYS A 254 -0.48 -29.52 20.96
CA LYS A 254 -0.36 -30.61 20.00
C LYS A 254 -1.45 -30.57 18.91
N ASN A 255 -2.68 -30.22 19.29
CA ASN A 255 -3.77 -30.04 18.33
C ASN A 255 -3.49 -28.85 17.38
N ASP A 256 -3.00 -27.73 17.91
CA ASP A 256 -2.62 -26.55 17.12
C ASP A 256 -1.49 -26.88 16.13
N ILE A 257 -0.47 -27.62 16.57
CA ILE A 257 0.60 -28.11 15.70
C ILE A 257 0.04 -28.97 14.55
N SER A 258 -0.86 -29.88 14.87
CA SER A 258 -1.51 -30.74 13.84
C SER A 258 -2.30 -29.91 12.82
N GLY A 259 -3.03 -28.89 13.29
CA GLY A 259 -3.72 -27.92 12.44
C GLY A 259 -2.76 -27.17 11.51
N CYS A 260 -1.67 -26.61 12.05
CA CYS A 260 -0.64 -25.94 11.28
C CYS A 260 0.01 -26.86 10.24
N GLN A 261 0.32 -28.12 10.60
CA GLN A 261 0.89 -29.10 9.66
C GLN A 261 -0.06 -29.42 8.50
N SER A 262 -1.36 -29.57 8.76
CA SER A 262 -2.38 -29.79 7.74
C SER A 262 -2.46 -28.59 6.78
N GLU A 263 -2.45 -27.38 7.31
CA GLU A 263 -2.45 -26.16 6.50
C GLU A 263 -1.18 -26.06 5.64
N ILE A 264 0.00 -26.34 6.20
CA ILE A 264 1.28 -26.38 5.45
C ILE A 264 1.18 -27.37 4.29
N LYS A 265 0.60 -28.54 4.49
CA LYS A 265 0.42 -29.53 3.42
C LYS A 265 -0.42 -28.95 2.28
N THR A 266 -1.57 -28.38 2.59
CA THR A 266 -2.47 -27.75 1.60
C THR A 266 -1.76 -26.63 0.84
N ARG A 267 -1.01 -25.76 1.55
CA ARG A 267 -0.25 -24.68 0.92
C ARG A 267 0.89 -25.17 0.04
N LYS A 268 1.57 -26.25 0.41
CA LYS A 268 2.59 -26.90 -0.43
C LYS A 268 2.00 -27.49 -1.72
N GLU A 269 0.81 -28.03 -1.66
CA GLU A 269 0.09 -28.51 -2.86
C GLU A 269 -0.29 -27.34 -3.78
N LYS A 270 -0.82 -26.23 -3.19
CA LYS A 270 -1.11 -25.01 -3.94
C LYS A 270 0.15 -24.43 -4.59
N LEU A 271 1.27 -24.44 -3.87
CA LEU A 271 2.56 -23.97 -4.36
C LEU A 271 3.02 -24.74 -5.60
N LYS A 272 2.90 -26.08 -5.60
CA LYS A 272 3.22 -26.92 -6.76
C LYS A 272 2.35 -26.56 -7.98
N LYS A 273 1.04 -26.33 -7.78
CA LYS A 273 0.12 -25.94 -8.85
C LYS A 273 0.47 -24.56 -9.41
N LEU A 274 0.81 -23.59 -8.55
CA LEU A 274 1.23 -22.25 -8.98
C LEU A 274 2.55 -22.31 -9.76
N GLN A 275 3.51 -23.08 -9.32
CA GLN A 275 4.78 -23.28 -10.05
C GLN A 275 4.55 -23.92 -11.43
N GLN A 276 3.62 -24.86 -11.54
CA GLN A 276 3.24 -25.44 -12.83
C GLN A 276 2.55 -24.39 -13.71
N LYS A 277 1.57 -23.64 -13.15
CA LYS A 277 0.90 -22.55 -13.87
C LYS A 277 1.90 -21.52 -14.39
N TRP A 278 2.89 -21.15 -13.58
CA TRP A 278 3.95 -20.22 -14.00
C TRP A 278 4.73 -20.73 -15.21
N LYS A 279 5.15 -22.02 -15.19
CA LYS A 279 5.86 -22.64 -16.31
C LYS A 279 5.01 -22.68 -17.58
N ASP A 280 3.74 -23.04 -17.46
CA ASP A 280 2.81 -23.16 -18.59
C ASP A 280 2.48 -21.78 -19.17
N THR A 281 2.28 -20.76 -18.34
CA THR A 281 2.12 -19.37 -18.75
C THR A 281 3.38 -18.87 -19.48
N LYS A 282 4.57 -19.08 -18.91
CA LYS A 282 5.83 -18.65 -19.53
C LYS A 282 6.09 -19.32 -20.87
N SER A 283 5.68 -20.57 -21.05
CA SER A 283 5.85 -21.31 -22.31
C SER A 283 4.72 -21.07 -23.32
N GLY A 284 3.72 -20.25 -22.99
CA GLY A 284 2.55 -20.01 -23.84
C GLY A 284 1.55 -21.17 -23.92
N ARG A 285 1.73 -22.22 -23.08
CA ARG A 285 0.79 -23.34 -22.99
C ARG A 285 -0.49 -22.99 -22.24
N PHE A 286 -0.42 -22.00 -21.37
CA PHE A 286 -1.55 -21.43 -20.67
C PHE A 286 -1.65 -19.97 -21.01
N MET A 287 -2.80 -19.54 -21.56
CA MET A 287 -3.16 -18.13 -21.72
C MET A 287 -4.36 -17.85 -20.81
N GLU A 288 -4.27 -16.78 -20.05
CA GLU A 288 -5.40 -16.35 -19.25
C GLU A 288 -6.56 -15.93 -20.17
N PRO A 289 -7.81 -16.25 -19.85
CA PRO A 289 -8.95 -15.77 -20.60
C PRO A 289 -8.91 -14.22 -20.63
N GLU A 290 -9.25 -13.65 -21.79
CA GLU A 290 -9.37 -12.20 -21.90
C GLU A 290 -10.56 -11.74 -21.06
N THR A 291 -10.32 -10.83 -20.12
CA THR A 291 -11.40 -10.12 -19.43
C THR A 291 -12.13 -9.24 -20.43
N SER A 292 -13.44 -9.15 -20.33
CA SER A 292 -14.31 -8.45 -21.29
C SER A 292 -13.93 -6.99 -21.58
N ASP A 293 -13.10 -6.37 -20.75
CA ASP A 293 -12.66 -4.97 -20.90
C ASP A 293 -11.52 -4.78 -21.89
N SER A 294 -10.77 -5.83 -22.23
CA SER A 294 -9.76 -5.75 -23.31
C SER A 294 -10.40 -5.56 -24.68
N ILE A 295 -11.64 -6.05 -24.84
CA ILE A 295 -12.39 -5.97 -26.11
C ILE A 295 -12.98 -4.57 -26.34
N SER A 296 -13.35 -3.86 -25.26
CA SER A 296 -13.95 -2.51 -25.38
C SER A 296 -12.92 -1.42 -25.66
N SER A 297 -11.72 -1.52 -25.10
CA SER A 297 -10.64 -0.55 -25.30
C SER A 297 -10.01 -0.65 -26.71
N GLU A 298 -9.85 -1.85 -27.24
CA GLU A 298 -9.36 -2.04 -28.62
C GLU A 298 -10.37 -1.55 -29.67
N LYS A 299 -11.68 -1.79 -29.47
CA LYS A 299 -12.71 -1.26 -30.36
C LYS A 299 -12.82 0.26 -30.33
N LYS A 300 -12.60 0.92 -29.19
CA LYS A 300 -12.57 2.40 -29.13
C LYS A 300 -11.37 2.99 -29.87
N VAL A 301 -10.20 2.36 -29.79
CA VAL A 301 -8.99 2.80 -30.51
C VAL A 301 -9.10 2.55 -32.01
N GLU A 302 -9.70 1.43 -32.44
CA GLU A 302 -9.89 1.10 -33.86
C GLU A 302 -10.93 2.00 -34.52
N ASN A 303 -12.00 2.39 -33.82
CA ASN A 303 -12.99 3.33 -34.31
C ASN A 303 -12.45 4.76 -34.42
N GLN A 304 -11.54 5.19 -33.55
CA GLN A 304 -10.89 6.50 -33.67
C GLN A 304 -9.88 6.57 -34.84
N LYS A 305 -9.28 5.43 -35.27
CA LYS A 305 -8.42 5.37 -36.44
C LYS A 305 -9.17 5.33 -37.77
N LYS A 306 -10.46 4.99 -37.78
CA LYS A 306 -11.28 4.93 -39.01
C LYS A 306 -12.05 6.24 -39.28
N THR A 307 -12.03 7.19 -38.34
CA THR A 307 -12.74 8.50 -38.47
C THR A 307 -11.80 9.70 -38.52
N GLY A 308 -10.48 9.48 -38.69
CA GLY A 308 -9.46 10.54 -38.85
C GLY A 308 -8.89 10.59 -40.24
#